data_626e26c7a4fe9ceec9e47d5022ea5fee
#
_entry.id   626e26c7a4fe9ceec9e47d5022ea5fee
#
_cell.length_a   1.000
_cell.length_b   1.000
_cell.length_c   1.000
_cell.angle_alpha   90.00
_cell.angle_beta   90.00
_cell.angle_gamma   90.00
#
_symmetry.space_group_name_H-M   'P 1'
#
loop_
_entity.id
_entity.type
_entity.pdbx_description
1 polymer ?
#
loop_
_entity_poly.entity_id
_entity_poly.type
_entity_poly.pdbx_seq_one_letter_code
_entity_poly.pdbx_strand_id
1 'polypeptide(L)'
;HERSSAASDVYKRQFINQQSAYYLAINRSKRSLCLDLRQAAGKKICLDLLKSADVLIESFRPGVMQKLGLDYENISKINSRLIYISLTGYGQNGIYAQEAGHDLNYIGRAGILHATGHKNEKPTIPAVQIADIAGGSYSTLSACLLALYQRERTGKGSYIDLSMLDASLPFMSLQYASFQATGK
;
A
#
# COMPACT_ATOMS: atom_id res chain seq x y z
N HIS A 1 -11.01 16.46 17.89
CA HIS A 1 -9.87 15.71 18.39
C HIS A 1 -8.83 15.58 17.28
N GLU A 2 -7.90 16.51 17.26
CA GLU A 2 -6.69 16.38 16.47
C GLU A 2 -5.81 15.29 17.10
N ARG A 3 -5.85 14.09 16.57
CA ARG A 3 -4.79 13.12 16.79
C ARG A 3 -3.71 13.37 15.74
N SER A 4 -2.81 14.31 16.04
CA SER A 4 -1.61 14.43 15.22
C SER A 4 -0.68 13.30 15.60
N SER A 5 -0.43 12.37 14.68
CA SER A 5 0.77 11.54 14.77
C SER A 5 2.00 12.43 14.55
N ALA A 6 3.15 12.08 15.12
CA ALA A 6 4.39 12.85 14.92
C ALA A 6 4.71 13.08 13.41
N ALA A 7 4.35 12.12 12.54
CA ALA A 7 4.42 12.27 11.09
C ALA A 7 3.51 13.40 10.56
N SER A 8 2.29 13.53 11.07
CA SER A 8 1.36 14.60 10.71
C SER A 8 1.91 15.99 11.06
N ASP A 9 2.67 16.14 12.15
CA ASP A 9 3.26 17.41 12.54
C ASP A 9 4.46 17.80 11.68
N VAL A 10 5.23 16.85 11.19
CA VAL A 10 6.31 17.11 10.23
C VAL A 10 5.74 17.60 8.89
N TYR A 11 4.65 17.01 8.42
CA TYR A 11 4.00 17.40 7.17
C TYR A 11 3.24 18.72 7.27
N LYS A 12 2.76 19.11 8.45
CA LYS A 12 2.07 20.39 8.68
C LYS A 12 2.97 21.61 8.59
N ARG A 13 4.31 21.47 8.66
CA ARG A 13 5.25 22.59 8.74
C ARG A 13 5.81 23.08 7.41
N GLN A 14 5.53 22.39 6.30
CA GLN A 14 6.08 22.75 4.98
C GLN A 14 4.94 22.98 3.99
N PHE A 15 4.46 24.22 3.93
CA PHE A 15 3.41 24.61 3.01
C PHE A 15 3.96 25.51 1.90
N ILE A 16 3.52 25.26 0.68
CA ILE A 16 3.65 26.17 -0.47
C ILE A 16 2.25 26.58 -0.86
N ASN A 17 1.91 27.87 -0.74
CA ASN A 17 0.58 28.40 -1.01
C ASN A 17 -0.54 27.61 -0.32
N GLN A 18 -0.41 27.38 0.98
CA GLN A 18 -1.36 26.62 1.82
C GLN A 18 -1.52 25.13 1.47
N GLN A 19 -0.71 24.59 0.58
CA GLN A 19 -0.69 23.15 0.26
C GLN A 19 0.59 22.50 0.80
N SER A 20 0.48 21.29 1.32
CA SER A 20 1.64 20.54 1.80
C SER A 20 2.63 20.31 0.65
N ALA A 21 3.90 20.68 0.85
CA ALA A 21 4.96 20.41 -0.13
C ALA A 21 5.09 18.93 -0.46
N TYR A 22 4.91 18.06 0.54
CA TYR A 22 4.89 16.62 0.37
C TYR A 22 3.72 16.17 -0.54
N TYR A 23 2.52 16.68 -0.28
CA TYR A 23 1.35 16.39 -1.13
C TYR A 23 1.60 16.80 -2.59
N LEU A 24 2.15 17.99 -2.81
CA LEU A 24 2.46 18.47 -4.15
C LEU A 24 3.51 17.61 -4.86
N ALA A 25 4.52 17.12 -4.13
CA ALA A 25 5.57 16.29 -4.71
C ALA A 25 5.05 14.97 -5.27
N ILE A 26 4.12 14.31 -4.55
CA ILE A 26 3.66 12.95 -4.89
C ILE A 26 2.33 12.91 -5.64
N ASN A 27 1.61 14.03 -5.77
CA ASN A 27 0.28 14.06 -6.41
C ASN A 27 0.24 14.82 -7.74
N ARG A 28 1.38 15.03 -8.39
CA ARG A 28 1.41 15.64 -9.73
C ARG A 28 0.64 14.81 -10.74
N SER A 29 -0.04 15.50 -11.67
CA SER A 29 -0.83 14.89 -12.75
C SER A 29 -2.02 14.03 -12.27
N LYS A 30 -2.41 14.14 -10.99
CA LYS A 30 -3.59 13.47 -10.46
C LYS A 30 -4.80 14.42 -10.48
N ARG A 31 -5.97 13.88 -10.74
CA ARG A 31 -7.26 14.56 -10.55
C ARG A 31 -7.80 14.18 -9.18
N SER A 32 -8.36 15.13 -8.46
CA SER A 32 -8.95 14.89 -7.12
C SER A 32 -10.47 14.84 -7.23
N LEU A 33 -11.07 13.88 -6.51
CA LEU A 33 -12.51 13.74 -6.37
C LEU A 33 -12.82 13.40 -4.92
N CYS A 34 -13.70 14.17 -4.29
CA CYS A 34 -14.15 13.92 -2.93
C CYS A 34 -15.54 13.29 -2.96
N LEU A 35 -15.65 12.05 -2.42
CA LEU A 35 -16.90 11.30 -2.34
C LEU A 35 -17.10 10.73 -0.92
N ASP A 36 -18.29 10.84 -0.37
CA ASP A 36 -18.67 10.03 0.78
C ASP A 36 -19.21 8.67 0.29
N LEU A 37 -18.38 7.64 0.36
CA LEU A 37 -18.71 6.29 -0.10
C LEU A 37 -19.75 5.58 0.78
N ARG A 38 -20.12 6.15 1.93
CA ARG A 38 -21.21 5.65 2.78
C ARG A 38 -22.58 6.10 2.26
N GLN A 39 -22.61 7.18 1.48
CA GLN A 39 -23.81 7.70 0.85
C GLN A 39 -24.05 7.01 -0.50
N ALA A 40 -25.31 6.66 -0.77
CA ALA A 40 -25.68 5.97 -2.01
C ALA A 40 -25.27 6.75 -3.26
N ALA A 41 -25.40 8.08 -3.26
CA ALA A 41 -24.99 8.93 -4.38
C ALA A 41 -23.48 8.92 -4.61
N GLY A 42 -22.65 9.02 -3.55
CA GLY A 42 -21.20 8.96 -3.66
C GLY A 42 -20.72 7.58 -4.13
N LYS A 43 -21.32 6.52 -3.58
CA LYS A 43 -21.05 5.15 -4.02
C LYS A 43 -21.42 4.92 -5.48
N LYS A 44 -22.58 5.45 -5.93
CA LYS A 44 -22.98 5.34 -7.34
C LYS A 44 -21.95 5.98 -8.27
N ILE A 45 -21.48 7.18 -7.96
CA ILE A 45 -20.44 7.87 -8.75
C ILE A 45 -19.16 7.03 -8.81
N CYS A 46 -18.72 6.46 -7.68
CA CYS A 46 -17.56 5.59 -7.63
C CYS A 46 -17.75 4.35 -8.54
N LEU A 47 -18.89 3.68 -8.45
CA LEU A 47 -19.22 2.52 -9.30
C LEU A 47 -19.25 2.89 -10.79
N ASP A 48 -19.80 4.05 -11.14
CA ASP A 48 -19.83 4.51 -12.54
C ASP A 48 -18.40 4.76 -13.08
N LEU A 49 -17.49 5.30 -12.28
CA LEU A 49 -16.08 5.44 -12.64
C LEU A 49 -15.39 4.08 -12.82
N LEU A 50 -15.68 3.13 -11.94
CA LEU A 50 -15.05 1.80 -11.98
C LEU A 50 -15.48 0.95 -13.19
N LYS A 51 -16.59 1.25 -13.84
CA LYS A 51 -17.01 0.57 -15.09
C LYS A 51 -15.99 0.71 -16.22
N SER A 52 -15.25 1.81 -16.26
CA SER A 52 -14.26 2.10 -17.32
C SER A 52 -12.83 2.24 -16.80
N ALA A 53 -12.61 2.06 -15.50
CA ALA A 53 -11.28 2.11 -14.92
C ALA A 53 -10.45 0.88 -15.32
N ASP A 54 -9.17 1.07 -15.55
CA ASP A 54 -8.22 0.00 -15.79
C ASP A 54 -7.70 -0.62 -14.50
N VAL A 55 -7.46 0.22 -13.49
CA VAL A 55 -6.86 -0.17 -12.22
C VAL A 55 -7.59 0.55 -11.08
N LEU A 56 -7.88 -0.17 -10.02
CA LEU A 56 -8.27 0.36 -8.72
C LEU A 56 -7.19 0.02 -7.71
N ILE A 57 -6.69 1.02 -7.00
CA ILE A 57 -5.79 0.83 -5.84
C ILE A 57 -6.51 1.39 -4.62
N GLU A 58 -6.62 0.58 -3.59
CA GLU A 58 -7.16 1.01 -2.30
C GLU A 58 -6.19 0.62 -1.18
N SER A 59 -6.23 1.36 -0.07
CA SER A 59 -5.37 1.13 1.10
C SER A 59 -6.14 1.22 2.42
N PHE A 60 -7.41 0.86 2.38
CA PHE A 60 -8.22 0.76 3.60
C PHE A 60 -7.84 -0.48 4.41
N ARG A 61 -8.20 -0.48 5.68
CA ARG A 61 -8.07 -1.69 6.50
C ARG A 61 -8.89 -2.83 5.92
N PRO A 62 -8.43 -4.10 6.05
CA PRO A 62 -9.17 -5.26 5.58
C PRO A 62 -10.63 -5.26 6.03
N GLY A 63 -11.54 -5.57 5.11
CA GLY A 63 -12.99 -5.60 5.32
C GLY A 63 -13.70 -4.26 5.12
N VAL A 64 -13.02 -3.14 4.98
CA VAL A 64 -13.69 -1.83 4.75
C VAL A 64 -14.33 -1.79 3.37
N MET A 65 -13.62 -2.17 2.32
CA MET A 65 -14.17 -2.20 0.96
C MET A 65 -15.35 -3.17 0.85
N GLN A 66 -15.29 -4.31 1.53
CA GLN A 66 -16.40 -5.26 1.63
C GLN A 66 -17.64 -4.63 2.28
N LYS A 67 -17.48 -3.94 3.41
CA LYS A 67 -18.57 -3.21 4.08
C LYS A 67 -19.19 -2.12 3.19
N LEU A 68 -18.40 -1.52 2.34
CA LEU A 68 -18.86 -0.55 1.34
C LEU A 68 -19.50 -1.22 0.11
N GLY A 69 -19.34 -2.54 -0.07
CA GLY A 69 -19.76 -3.29 -1.26
C GLY A 69 -18.96 -2.86 -2.50
N LEU A 70 -17.71 -2.49 -2.30
CA LEU A 70 -16.73 -2.07 -3.31
C LEU A 70 -15.53 -3.05 -3.36
N ASP A 71 -15.66 -4.24 -2.78
CA ASP A 71 -14.67 -5.30 -2.83
C ASP A 71 -14.54 -5.91 -4.24
N TYR A 72 -13.48 -6.67 -4.43
CA TYR A 72 -13.18 -7.28 -5.73
C TYR A 72 -14.31 -8.16 -6.27
N GLU A 73 -14.96 -8.95 -5.42
CA GLU A 73 -16.04 -9.86 -5.84
C GLU A 73 -17.23 -9.11 -6.44
N ASN A 74 -17.55 -7.94 -5.89
CA ASN A 74 -18.61 -7.09 -6.40
C ASN A 74 -18.18 -6.31 -7.64
N ILE A 75 -16.98 -5.74 -7.63
CA ILE A 75 -16.51 -4.89 -8.73
C ILE A 75 -16.14 -5.71 -9.98
N SER A 76 -15.61 -6.92 -9.83
CA SER A 76 -15.30 -7.79 -10.98
C SER A 76 -16.53 -8.21 -11.80
N LYS A 77 -17.72 -8.21 -11.19
CA LYS A 77 -19.01 -8.42 -11.88
C LYS A 77 -19.39 -7.23 -12.77
N ILE A 78 -18.94 -6.03 -12.42
CA ILE A 78 -19.23 -4.78 -13.13
C ILE A 78 -18.17 -4.53 -14.21
N ASN A 79 -16.90 -4.80 -13.89
CA ASN A 79 -15.77 -4.67 -14.79
C ASN A 79 -14.81 -5.85 -14.62
N SER A 80 -15.00 -6.88 -15.42
CA SER A 80 -14.18 -8.10 -15.39
C SER A 80 -12.73 -7.90 -15.87
N ARG A 81 -12.41 -6.72 -16.41
CA ARG A 81 -11.06 -6.36 -16.87
C ARG A 81 -10.30 -5.53 -15.84
N LEU A 82 -10.94 -5.10 -14.76
CA LEU A 82 -10.32 -4.27 -13.75
C LEU A 82 -9.19 -5.02 -13.03
N ILE A 83 -8.06 -4.37 -12.86
CA ILE A 83 -7.01 -4.81 -11.94
C ILE A 83 -7.30 -4.14 -10.60
N TYR A 84 -7.62 -4.95 -9.60
CA TYR A 84 -7.94 -4.50 -8.26
C TYR A 84 -6.77 -4.77 -7.33
N ILE A 85 -6.24 -3.74 -6.68
CA ILE A 85 -5.07 -3.84 -5.79
C ILE A 85 -5.45 -3.35 -4.41
N SER A 86 -5.38 -4.24 -3.42
CA SER A 86 -5.44 -3.89 -2.00
C SER A 86 -4.02 -3.77 -1.47
N LEU A 87 -3.57 -2.56 -1.18
CA LEU A 87 -2.24 -2.26 -0.64
C LEU A 87 -2.35 -1.98 0.85
N THR A 88 -1.86 -2.89 1.69
CA THR A 88 -1.92 -2.75 3.14
C THR A 88 -0.58 -3.07 3.81
N GLY A 89 -0.46 -2.77 5.10
CA GLY A 89 0.76 -3.05 5.86
C GLY A 89 1.08 -4.53 5.97
N TYR A 90 0.04 -5.35 6.20
CA TYR A 90 0.19 -6.77 6.55
C TYR A 90 -0.64 -7.72 5.68
N GLY A 91 -1.19 -7.26 4.56
CA GLY A 91 -2.07 -8.04 3.70
C GLY A 91 -3.52 -8.09 4.21
N GLN A 92 -4.38 -8.71 3.43
CA GLN A 92 -5.82 -8.84 3.74
C GLN A 92 -6.10 -9.96 4.74
N ASN A 93 -5.16 -10.88 4.94
CA ASN A 93 -5.30 -12.07 5.77
C ASN A 93 -4.13 -12.23 6.72
N GLY A 94 -4.27 -13.12 7.71
CA GLY A 94 -3.22 -13.43 8.68
C GLY A 94 -3.38 -12.70 10.02
N ILE A 95 -2.52 -13.06 10.96
CA ILE A 95 -2.62 -12.62 12.36
C ILE A 95 -2.43 -11.11 12.55
N TYR A 96 -1.76 -10.46 11.63
CA TYR A 96 -1.47 -9.03 11.69
C TYR A 96 -2.39 -8.17 10.82
N ALA A 97 -3.29 -8.77 10.02
CA ALA A 97 -4.10 -8.06 9.03
C ALA A 97 -4.87 -6.86 9.60
N GLN A 98 -5.32 -6.93 10.85
CA GLN A 98 -6.07 -5.86 11.51
C GLN A 98 -5.18 -4.92 12.35
N GLU A 99 -3.88 -5.17 12.43
CA GLU A 99 -2.98 -4.30 13.19
C GLU A 99 -2.72 -2.98 12.45
N ALA A 100 -2.57 -1.92 13.23
CA ALA A 100 -2.07 -0.65 12.72
C ALA A 100 -0.55 -0.70 12.60
N GLY A 101 0.00 -0.11 11.56
CA GLY A 101 1.44 -0.01 11.38
C GLY A 101 1.81 1.13 10.44
N HIS A 102 3.08 1.47 10.49
CA HIS A 102 3.78 2.37 9.58
C HIS A 102 5.08 1.69 9.17
N ASP A 103 5.83 2.30 8.27
CA ASP A 103 7.07 1.78 7.72
C ASP A 103 7.98 1.10 8.75
N LEU A 104 8.22 1.77 9.89
CA LEU A 104 9.10 1.26 10.93
C LEU A 104 8.62 -0.07 11.55
N ASN A 105 7.31 -0.27 11.64
CA ASN A 105 6.73 -1.53 12.11
C ASN A 105 6.96 -2.64 11.09
N TYR A 106 6.79 -2.35 9.81
CA TYR A 106 6.95 -3.33 8.72
C TYR A 106 8.41 -3.74 8.57
N ILE A 107 9.35 -2.78 8.49
CA ILE A 107 10.79 -3.08 8.40
C ILE A 107 11.32 -3.74 9.67
N GLY A 108 10.75 -3.43 10.85
CA GLY A 108 11.08 -4.10 12.09
C GLY A 108 10.71 -5.58 12.07
N ARG A 109 9.50 -5.92 11.62
CA ARG A 109 9.04 -7.31 11.47
C ARG A 109 9.74 -8.06 10.35
N ALA A 110 10.10 -7.38 9.26
CA ALA A 110 10.88 -7.95 8.16
C ALA A 110 12.35 -8.22 8.51
N GLY A 111 12.83 -7.74 9.66
CA GLY A 111 14.23 -7.87 10.07
C GLY A 111 15.17 -6.78 9.51
N ILE A 112 14.72 -5.96 8.58
CA ILE A 112 15.51 -4.90 7.94
C ILE A 112 16.06 -3.92 8.99
N LEU A 113 15.22 -3.52 9.94
CA LEU A 113 15.61 -2.60 11.00
C LEU A 113 16.73 -3.18 11.86
N HIS A 114 16.68 -4.48 12.19
CA HIS A 114 17.75 -5.17 12.93
C HIS A 114 19.08 -5.18 12.14
N ALA A 115 19.01 -5.36 10.84
CA ALA A 115 20.19 -5.40 9.97
C ALA A 115 20.76 -4.00 9.68
N THR A 116 20.10 -2.92 10.14
CA THR A 116 20.52 -1.54 9.89
C THR A 116 21.24 -0.96 11.13
N GLY A 117 22.51 -0.60 10.98
CA GLY A 117 23.33 -0.01 12.06
C GLY A 117 24.58 -0.80 12.39
N HIS A 118 25.14 -0.55 13.56
CA HIS A 118 26.36 -1.21 14.03
C HIS A 118 26.04 -2.37 14.97
N LYS A 119 26.93 -3.36 14.96
CA LYS A 119 26.84 -4.51 15.87
C LYS A 119 26.85 -4.06 17.33
N ASN A 120 25.93 -4.59 18.14
CA ASN A 120 25.77 -4.28 19.56
C ASN A 120 25.27 -2.88 19.90
N GLU A 121 24.78 -2.13 18.91
CA GLU A 121 24.14 -0.83 19.10
C GLU A 121 22.63 -0.92 18.83
N LYS A 122 21.93 0.18 19.17
CA LYS A 122 20.53 0.30 18.78
C LYS A 122 20.42 0.39 17.27
N PRO A 123 19.42 -0.26 16.64
CA PRO A 123 19.21 -0.14 15.19
C PRO A 123 19.07 1.33 14.77
N THR A 124 19.71 1.67 13.66
CA THR A 124 19.60 3.01 13.06
C THR A 124 18.31 3.09 12.26
N ILE A 125 17.48 4.10 12.54
CA ILE A 125 16.26 4.33 11.77
C ILE A 125 16.66 4.86 10.38
N PRO A 126 16.28 4.20 9.29
CA PRO A 126 16.53 4.69 7.94
C PRO A 126 15.92 6.08 7.72
N ALA A 127 16.60 6.92 6.96
CA ALA A 127 16.13 8.27 6.62
C ALA A 127 14.97 8.27 5.60
N VAL A 128 14.65 7.11 5.02
CA VAL A 128 13.61 6.92 4.01
C VAL A 128 12.70 5.76 4.41
N GLN A 129 11.45 5.79 3.95
CA GLN A 129 10.49 4.73 4.15
C GLN A 129 10.80 3.56 3.20
N ILE A 130 11.34 2.47 3.72
CA ILE A 130 11.74 1.31 2.92
C ILE A 130 10.54 0.46 2.56
N ALA A 131 9.72 0.10 3.55
CA ALA A 131 8.55 -0.73 3.32
C ALA A 131 7.46 0.03 2.56
N ASP A 132 7.19 1.29 2.87
CA ASP A 132 6.16 2.08 2.20
C ASP A 132 6.52 2.35 0.72
N ILE A 133 7.79 2.67 0.44
CA ILE A 133 8.23 3.05 -0.91
C ILE A 133 8.64 1.81 -1.70
N ALA A 134 9.65 1.08 -1.25
CA ALA A 134 10.17 -0.05 -2.02
C ALA A 134 9.25 -1.28 -1.91
N GLY A 135 8.89 -1.69 -0.70
CA GLY A 135 7.98 -2.81 -0.46
C GLY A 135 6.56 -2.53 -0.96
N GLY A 136 6.00 -1.38 -0.65
CA GLY A 136 4.64 -0.99 -1.02
C GLY A 136 4.55 -0.44 -2.45
N SER A 137 5.05 0.79 -2.66
CA SER A 137 4.78 1.53 -3.90
C SER A 137 5.40 0.89 -5.13
N TYR A 138 6.70 0.53 -5.10
CA TYR A 138 7.37 -0.08 -6.26
C TYR A 138 6.90 -1.51 -6.51
N SER A 139 6.61 -2.30 -5.48
CA SER A 139 6.04 -3.63 -5.67
C SER A 139 4.62 -3.56 -6.22
N THR A 140 3.80 -2.60 -5.76
CA THR A 140 2.48 -2.33 -6.34
C THR A 140 2.58 -1.97 -7.82
N LEU A 141 3.49 -1.08 -8.19
CA LEU A 141 3.72 -0.70 -9.59
C LEU A 141 4.12 -1.92 -10.43
N SER A 142 5.07 -2.73 -9.95
CA SER A 142 5.51 -3.93 -10.63
C SER A 142 4.39 -4.95 -10.82
N ALA A 143 3.63 -5.24 -9.76
CA ALA A 143 2.49 -6.15 -9.81
C ALA A 143 1.38 -5.63 -10.74
N CYS A 144 1.11 -4.32 -10.70
CA CYS A 144 0.16 -3.67 -11.60
C CYS A 144 0.56 -3.84 -13.08
N LEU A 145 1.83 -3.57 -13.42
CA LEU A 145 2.32 -3.71 -14.80
C LEU A 145 2.27 -5.16 -15.29
N LEU A 146 2.63 -6.13 -14.43
CA LEU A 146 2.50 -7.55 -14.74
C LEU A 146 1.04 -7.96 -14.96
N ALA A 147 0.12 -7.47 -14.13
CA ALA A 147 -1.31 -7.73 -14.27
C ALA A 147 -1.90 -7.08 -15.53
N LEU A 148 -1.47 -5.87 -15.89
CA LEU A 148 -1.84 -5.22 -17.15
C LEU A 148 -1.34 -6.03 -18.36
N TYR A 149 -0.09 -6.48 -18.32
CA TYR A 149 0.47 -7.35 -19.37
C TYR A 149 -0.30 -8.68 -19.50
N GLN A 150 -0.61 -9.31 -18.36
CA GLN A 150 -1.45 -10.52 -18.35
C GLN A 150 -2.84 -10.26 -18.93
N ARG A 151 -3.47 -9.14 -18.57
CA ARG A 151 -4.79 -8.73 -19.07
C ARG A 151 -4.82 -8.59 -20.58
N GLU A 152 -3.78 -8.04 -21.19
CA GLU A 152 -3.70 -7.92 -22.67
C GLU A 152 -3.72 -9.30 -23.36
N ARG A 153 -3.21 -10.34 -22.70
CA ARG A 153 -3.19 -11.70 -23.24
C ARG A 153 -4.44 -12.51 -22.92
N THR A 154 -5.07 -12.26 -21.77
CA THR A 154 -6.19 -13.08 -21.26
C THR A 154 -7.55 -12.40 -21.41
N GLY A 155 -7.56 -11.09 -21.62
CA GLY A 155 -8.77 -10.27 -21.61
C GLY A 155 -9.37 -10.04 -20.21
N LYS A 156 -8.76 -10.62 -19.15
CA LYS A 156 -9.29 -10.59 -17.78
C LYS A 156 -8.42 -9.76 -16.85
N GLY A 157 -9.07 -9.03 -15.93
CA GLY A 157 -8.43 -8.39 -14.80
C GLY A 157 -7.99 -9.38 -13.73
N SER A 158 -7.50 -8.87 -12.61
CA SER A 158 -7.04 -9.69 -11.49
C SER A 158 -7.17 -8.95 -10.17
N TYR A 159 -7.19 -9.71 -9.08
CA TYR A 159 -7.06 -9.21 -7.73
C TYR A 159 -5.61 -9.37 -7.25
N ILE A 160 -5.09 -8.33 -6.62
CA ILE A 160 -3.74 -8.31 -6.03
C ILE A 160 -3.89 -7.87 -4.57
N ASP A 161 -3.57 -8.78 -3.65
CA ASP A 161 -3.36 -8.47 -2.24
C ASP A 161 -1.87 -8.20 -2.02
N LEU A 162 -1.51 -6.96 -1.73
CA LEU A 162 -0.13 -6.55 -1.55
C LEU A 162 0.10 -6.11 -0.10
N SER A 163 0.92 -6.88 0.61
CA SER A 163 1.41 -6.60 1.95
C SER A 163 2.76 -5.87 1.87
N MET A 164 2.86 -4.70 2.49
CA MET A 164 4.14 -3.97 2.57
C MET A 164 5.20 -4.78 3.33
N LEU A 165 4.79 -5.52 4.37
CA LEU A 165 5.68 -6.42 5.11
C LEU A 165 6.21 -7.52 4.20
N ASP A 166 5.33 -8.28 3.55
CA ASP A 166 5.73 -9.44 2.75
C ASP A 166 6.57 -9.02 1.55
N ALA A 167 6.21 -7.92 0.90
CA ALA A 167 6.98 -7.35 -0.21
C ALA A 167 8.35 -6.78 0.22
N SER A 168 8.57 -6.59 1.52
CA SER A 168 9.87 -6.17 2.07
C SER A 168 10.78 -7.35 2.43
N LEU A 169 10.25 -8.55 2.62
CA LEU A 169 11.05 -9.74 2.98
C LEU A 169 12.14 -10.08 1.93
N PRO A 170 11.91 -9.96 0.62
CA PRO A 170 12.95 -10.21 -0.37
C PRO A 170 14.21 -9.35 -0.21
N PHE A 171 14.14 -8.19 0.42
CA PHE A 171 15.31 -7.34 0.69
C PHE A 171 16.27 -7.97 1.70
N MET A 172 15.80 -8.94 2.49
CA MET A 172 16.58 -9.68 3.47
C MET A 172 17.08 -11.04 2.94
N SER A 173 16.98 -11.32 1.64
CA SER A 173 17.28 -12.63 1.05
C SER A 173 18.69 -13.11 1.35
N LEU A 174 19.69 -12.23 1.29
CA LEU A 174 21.11 -12.57 1.55
C LEU A 174 21.32 -12.88 3.03
N GLN A 175 20.79 -12.07 3.93
CA GLN A 175 20.89 -12.25 5.38
C GLN A 175 20.18 -13.54 5.80
N TYR A 176 19.02 -13.79 5.24
CA TYR A 176 18.24 -14.99 5.51
C TYR A 176 18.96 -16.26 5.02
N ALA A 177 19.52 -16.23 3.80
CA ALA A 177 20.32 -17.35 3.28
C ALA A 177 21.57 -17.61 4.13
N SER A 178 22.28 -16.56 4.57
CA SER A 178 23.42 -16.68 5.48
C SER A 178 23.02 -17.30 6.81
N PHE A 179 21.94 -16.83 7.41
CA PHE A 179 21.43 -17.38 8.66
C PHE A 179 21.06 -18.86 8.52
N GLN A 180 20.39 -19.25 7.44
CA GLN A 180 20.04 -20.66 7.21
C GLN A 180 21.28 -21.56 7.02
N ALA A 181 22.32 -21.03 6.40
CA ALA A 181 23.54 -21.80 6.18
C ALA A 181 24.44 -21.92 7.41
N THR A 182 24.43 -20.92 8.29
CA THR A 182 25.42 -20.82 9.37
C THR A 182 24.81 -20.82 10.78
N GLY A 183 23.51 -20.61 10.91
CA GLY A 183 22.83 -20.38 12.17
C GLY A 183 23.18 -19.04 12.84
N LYS A 184 23.83 -18.16 12.11
CA LYS A 184 24.30 -16.85 12.61
C LYS A 184 23.91 -15.70 11.69
#